data_8b30a9b09b673097526d2ab32333bccf
#
_entry.id   8b30a9b09b673097526d2ab32333bccf
#
_cell.length_a   1.000
_cell.length_b   1.000
_cell.length_c   1.000
_cell.angle_alpha   90.00
_cell.angle_beta   90.00
_cell.angle_gamma   90.00
#
_symmetry.space_group_name_H-M   'P 1'
#
loop_
_entity.id
_entity.type
_entity.pdbx_description
1 polymer ?
#
loop_
_entity_poly.entity_id
_entity_poly.type
_entity_poly.pdbx_seq_one_letter_code
_entity_poly.pdbx_strand_id
1 'polypeptide(L)'
;MTYKEIIKNKEINAYLKKGNENLGQLGYTDHSQKHCMQVAHQAGKILKKLGYSEHEIELAQIAGYMHDIGNVINRSHHAEYGALLANELLKETDMTLEDRVTIVPRFCSYCSCKTGRRNDQRGGCMPGDFICT
;
A
#
# COMPACT_ATOMS: atom_id res chain seq x y z
N MET A 1 -9.20 12.57 -4.48
CA MET A 1 -9.39 11.15 -4.14
C MET A 1 -9.20 10.93 -2.65
N THR A 2 -10.19 10.37 -1.98
CA THR A 2 -10.14 10.13 -0.54
C THR A 2 -9.97 8.64 -0.25
N TYR A 3 -9.49 8.32 0.95
CA TYR A 3 -9.40 6.93 1.41
C TYR A 3 -10.78 6.23 1.39
N LYS A 4 -11.84 6.94 1.76
CA LYS A 4 -13.19 6.40 1.73
C LYS A 4 -13.65 6.00 0.33
N GLU A 5 -13.23 6.77 -0.68
CA GLU A 5 -13.52 6.46 -2.08
C GLU A 5 -12.72 5.24 -2.55
N ILE A 6 -11.47 5.13 -2.12
CA ILE A 6 -10.60 3.99 -2.45
C ILE A 6 -11.19 2.68 -1.92
N ILE A 7 -11.62 2.63 -0.67
CA ILE A 7 -12.16 1.38 -0.10
C ILE A 7 -13.47 0.94 -0.75
N LYS A 8 -14.13 1.82 -1.48
CA LYS A 8 -15.36 1.53 -2.24
C LYS A 8 -15.11 1.30 -3.73
N ASN A 9 -13.87 1.47 -4.18
CA ASN A 9 -13.54 1.33 -5.61
C ASN A 9 -13.61 -0.15 -6.01
N LYS A 10 -14.52 -0.44 -6.93
CA LYS A 10 -14.81 -1.83 -7.35
C LYS A 10 -13.62 -2.48 -8.05
N GLU A 11 -12.91 -1.73 -8.88
CA GLU A 11 -11.78 -2.26 -9.64
C GLU A 11 -10.61 -2.59 -8.72
N ILE A 12 -10.24 -1.67 -7.83
CA ILE A 12 -9.18 -1.89 -6.84
C ILE A 12 -9.52 -3.12 -5.97
N ASN A 13 -10.75 -3.20 -5.48
CA ASN A 13 -11.17 -4.31 -4.63
C ASN A 13 -11.21 -5.65 -5.36
N ALA A 14 -11.52 -5.64 -6.66
CA ALA A 14 -11.47 -6.86 -7.47
C ALA A 14 -10.04 -7.41 -7.55
N TYR A 15 -9.05 -6.56 -7.78
CA TYR A 15 -7.64 -6.97 -7.80
C TYR A 15 -7.17 -7.45 -6.44
N LEU A 16 -7.52 -6.75 -5.36
CA LEU A 16 -7.16 -7.15 -4.00
C LEU A 16 -7.76 -8.51 -3.63
N LYS A 17 -9.02 -8.71 -3.97
CA LYS A 17 -9.71 -9.97 -3.71
C LYS A 17 -9.06 -11.13 -4.46
N LYS A 18 -8.75 -10.93 -5.75
CA LYS A 18 -8.11 -11.97 -6.57
C LYS A 18 -6.71 -12.29 -6.06
N GLY A 19 -5.95 -11.29 -5.67
CA GLY A 19 -4.64 -11.48 -5.06
C GLY A 19 -4.71 -12.30 -3.77
N ASN A 20 -5.69 -12.02 -2.92
CA ASN A 20 -5.92 -12.78 -1.69
C ASN A 20 -6.30 -14.24 -1.97
N GLU A 21 -7.16 -14.49 -2.95
CA GLU A 21 -7.51 -15.84 -3.37
C GLU A 21 -6.28 -16.62 -3.85
N ASN A 22 -5.45 -16.00 -4.67
CA ASN A 22 -4.21 -16.61 -5.17
C ASN A 22 -3.26 -16.98 -4.03
N LEU A 23 -3.10 -16.11 -3.04
CA LEU A 23 -2.27 -16.38 -1.86
C LEU A 23 -2.83 -17.52 -1.02
N GLY A 24 -4.14 -17.61 -0.86
CA GLY A 24 -4.79 -18.69 -0.14
C GLY A 24 -4.48 -20.05 -0.74
N GLN A 25 -4.48 -20.14 -2.07
CA GLN A 25 -4.13 -21.37 -2.79
C GLN A 25 -2.67 -21.78 -2.59
N LEU A 26 -1.79 -20.82 -2.33
CA LEU A 26 -0.36 -21.06 -2.07
C LEU A 26 -0.05 -21.28 -0.59
N GLY A 27 -1.06 -21.27 0.28
CA GLY A 27 -0.90 -21.51 1.70
C GLY A 27 -0.46 -20.28 2.51
N TYR A 28 -0.51 -19.09 1.94
CA TYR A 28 -0.21 -17.86 2.66
C TYR A 28 -1.36 -17.43 3.58
N THR A 29 -1.05 -16.59 4.57
CA THR A 29 -2.02 -16.05 5.51
C THR A 29 -3.01 -15.10 4.83
N ASP A 30 -4.11 -14.80 5.52
CA ASP A 30 -5.19 -13.96 5.01
C ASP A 30 -4.72 -12.53 4.70
N HIS A 31 -4.94 -12.08 3.46
CA HIS A 31 -4.70 -10.72 2.98
C HIS A 31 -6.01 -10.08 2.50
N SER A 32 -7.10 -10.36 3.21
CA SER A 32 -8.45 -9.86 2.93
C SER A 32 -8.56 -8.34 3.03
N GLN A 33 -9.72 -7.81 2.64
CA GLN A 33 -10.06 -6.40 2.80
C GLN A 33 -9.89 -5.93 4.25
N LYS A 34 -10.23 -6.78 5.21
CA LYS A 34 -10.04 -6.48 6.64
C LYS A 34 -8.58 -6.21 6.96
N HIS A 35 -7.66 -7.03 6.45
CA HIS A 35 -6.21 -6.82 6.61
C HIS A 35 -5.79 -5.49 5.97
N CYS A 36 -6.25 -5.21 4.77
CA CYS A 36 -5.94 -3.95 4.06
C CYS A 36 -6.40 -2.73 4.87
N MET A 37 -7.60 -2.80 5.44
CA MET A 37 -8.13 -1.72 6.27
C MET A 37 -7.34 -1.55 7.57
N GLN A 38 -6.90 -2.65 8.18
CA GLN A 38 -6.06 -2.60 9.39
C GLN A 38 -4.72 -1.94 9.10
N VAL A 39 -4.08 -2.29 8.00
CA VAL A 39 -2.80 -1.68 7.60
C VAL A 39 -2.98 -0.19 7.34
N ALA A 40 -4.04 0.20 6.64
CA ALA A 40 -4.37 1.61 6.38
C ALA A 40 -4.57 2.38 7.68
N HIS A 41 -5.33 1.80 8.62
CA HIS A 41 -5.58 2.42 9.93
C HIS A 41 -4.29 2.63 10.72
N GLN A 42 -3.43 1.63 10.76
CA GLN A 42 -2.13 1.73 11.42
C GLN A 42 -1.26 2.80 10.80
N ALA A 43 -1.22 2.85 9.47
CA ALA A 43 -0.50 3.88 8.73
C ALA A 43 -0.93 5.28 9.13
N GLY A 44 -2.21 5.54 9.11
CA GLY A 44 -2.77 6.84 9.49
C GLY A 44 -2.48 7.21 10.93
N LYS A 45 -2.59 6.23 11.83
CA LYS A 45 -2.32 6.44 13.26
C LYS A 45 -0.87 6.82 13.54
N ILE A 46 0.07 6.14 12.88
CA ILE A 46 1.50 6.43 13.04
C ILE A 46 1.83 7.84 12.54
N LEU A 47 1.38 8.20 11.34
CA LEU A 47 1.66 9.53 10.79
C LEU A 47 1.00 10.64 11.60
N LYS A 48 -0.20 10.40 12.13
CA LYS A 48 -0.86 11.36 13.01
C LYS A 48 -0.03 11.63 14.26
N LYS A 49 0.51 10.60 14.88
CA LYS A 49 1.39 10.72 16.06
C LYS A 49 2.67 11.48 15.76
N LEU A 50 3.17 11.37 14.53
CA LEU A 50 4.39 12.05 14.09
C LEU A 50 4.13 13.50 13.63
N GLY A 51 2.89 13.97 13.65
CA GLY A 51 2.54 15.34 13.32
C GLY A 51 2.41 15.66 11.84
N TYR A 52 2.21 14.65 10.99
CA TYR A 52 2.00 14.84 9.57
C TYR A 52 0.65 15.49 9.28
N SER A 53 0.54 16.17 8.12
CA SER A 53 -0.70 16.78 7.68
C SER A 53 -1.78 15.74 7.41
N GLU A 54 -3.05 16.14 7.45
CA GLU A 54 -4.16 15.25 7.14
C GLU A 54 -4.09 14.70 5.72
N HIS A 55 -3.61 15.50 4.77
CA HIS A 55 -3.41 15.07 3.40
C HIS A 55 -2.37 13.94 3.30
N GLU A 56 -1.25 14.07 3.99
CA GLU A 56 -0.22 13.03 4.02
C GLU A 56 -0.70 11.77 4.73
N ILE A 57 -1.47 11.93 5.80
CA ILE A 57 -2.10 10.80 6.50
C ILE A 57 -3.01 10.04 5.53
N GLU A 58 -3.82 10.75 4.76
CA GLU A 58 -4.73 10.12 3.79
C GLU A 58 -3.98 9.37 2.70
N LEU A 59 -2.92 9.95 2.14
CA LEU A 59 -2.08 9.25 1.16
C LEU A 59 -1.47 7.98 1.74
N ALA A 60 -1.02 8.04 2.99
CA ALA A 60 -0.48 6.86 3.67
C ALA A 60 -1.54 5.77 3.88
N GLN A 61 -2.76 6.16 4.20
CA GLN A 61 -3.88 5.21 4.33
C GLN A 61 -4.20 4.54 3.01
N ILE A 62 -4.22 5.29 1.91
CA ILE A 62 -4.44 4.75 0.57
C ILE A 62 -3.33 3.76 0.21
N ALA A 63 -2.07 4.12 0.44
CA ALA A 63 -0.94 3.24 0.19
C ALA A 63 -1.02 1.96 1.03
N GLY A 64 -1.34 2.09 2.30
CA GLY A 64 -1.51 0.95 3.21
C GLY A 64 -2.62 0.00 2.77
N TYR A 65 -3.75 0.55 2.33
CA TYR A 65 -4.86 -0.25 1.83
C TYR A 65 -4.49 -1.05 0.58
N MET A 66 -3.72 -0.47 -0.32
CA MET A 66 -3.36 -1.05 -1.60
C MET A 66 -2.02 -1.79 -1.60
N HIS A 67 -1.33 -1.87 -0.46
CA HIS A 67 0.07 -2.32 -0.42
C HIS A 67 0.31 -3.73 -0.99
N ASP A 68 -0.66 -4.61 -0.88
CA ASP A 68 -0.56 -6.01 -1.34
C ASP A 68 -1.20 -6.24 -2.73
N ILE A 69 -1.59 -5.17 -3.44
CA ILE A 69 -2.29 -5.32 -4.73
C ILE A 69 -1.47 -6.08 -5.78
N GLY A 70 -0.15 -6.01 -5.69
CA GLY A 70 0.74 -6.74 -6.59
C GLY A 70 0.67 -8.25 -6.49
N ASN A 71 0.09 -8.78 -5.42
CA ASN A 71 -0.12 -10.23 -5.25
C ASN A 71 -1.03 -10.83 -6.32
N VAL A 72 -1.84 -10.03 -7.00
CA VAL A 72 -2.66 -10.49 -8.11
C VAL A 72 -1.79 -10.92 -9.30
N ILE A 73 -0.60 -10.33 -9.42
CA ILE A 73 0.36 -10.64 -10.49
C ILE A 73 1.28 -11.77 -10.03
N ASN A 74 2.01 -11.56 -8.94
CA ASN A 74 2.93 -12.55 -8.39
C ASN A 74 3.31 -12.15 -6.96
N ARG A 75 3.48 -13.12 -6.07
CA ARG A 75 3.98 -12.87 -4.71
C ARG A 75 5.43 -12.39 -4.74
N SER A 76 6.25 -12.98 -5.62
CA SER A 76 7.62 -12.50 -5.85
C SER A 76 7.56 -11.10 -6.49
N HIS A 77 8.29 -10.15 -5.92
CA HIS A 77 8.30 -8.75 -6.35
C HIS A 77 6.91 -8.06 -6.33
N HIS A 78 6.02 -8.53 -5.46
CA HIS A 78 4.66 -7.96 -5.37
C HIS A 78 4.65 -6.47 -5.03
N ALA A 79 5.70 -5.96 -4.36
CA ALA A 79 5.82 -4.55 -4.05
C ALA A 79 5.99 -3.70 -5.32
N GLU A 80 6.89 -4.10 -6.20
CA GLU A 80 7.17 -3.41 -7.46
C GLU A 80 6.01 -3.54 -8.43
N TYR A 81 5.44 -4.74 -8.57
CA TYR A 81 4.23 -4.93 -9.36
C TYR A 81 3.05 -4.15 -8.80
N GLY A 82 2.94 -4.09 -7.48
CA GLY A 82 1.92 -3.30 -6.80
C GLY A 82 2.04 -1.81 -7.07
N ALA A 83 3.26 -1.28 -7.07
CA ALA A 83 3.51 0.13 -7.38
C ALA A 83 3.06 0.48 -8.80
N LEU A 84 3.42 -0.35 -9.78
CA LEU A 84 3.04 -0.14 -11.17
C LEU A 84 1.53 -0.27 -11.38
N LEU A 85 0.92 -1.31 -10.82
CA LEU A 85 -0.51 -1.54 -10.94
C LEU A 85 -1.32 -0.45 -10.24
N ALA A 86 -0.90 -0.05 -9.04
CA ALA A 86 -1.55 1.03 -8.31
C ALA A 86 -1.52 2.34 -9.10
N ASN A 87 -0.39 2.67 -9.72
CA ASN A 87 -0.30 3.86 -10.56
C ASN A 87 -1.30 3.82 -11.72
N GLU A 88 -1.42 2.67 -12.40
CA GLU A 88 -2.39 2.51 -13.48
C GLU A 88 -3.84 2.66 -13.01
N LEU A 89 -4.17 2.05 -11.87
CA LEU A 89 -5.53 2.15 -11.31
C LEU A 89 -5.85 3.57 -10.82
N LEU A 90 -4.89 4.24 -10.19
CA LEU A 90 -5.08 5.59 -9.66
C LEU A 90 -5.15 6.65 -10.75
N LYS A 91 -4.61 6.41 -11.94
CA LYS A 91 -4.78 7.29 -13.11
C LYS A 91 -6.23 7.45 -13.51
N GLU A 92 -7.04 6.42 -13.33
CA GLU A 92 -8.46 6.43 -13.68
C GLU A 92 -9.32 7.13 -12.61
N THR A 93 -8.69 7.64 -11.56
CA THR A 93 -9.34 8.38 -10.48
C THR A 93 -9.03 9.88 -10.61
N ASP A 94 -9.63 10.68 -9.74
CA ASP A 94 -9.36 12.12 -9.66
C ASP A 94 -8.09 12.47 -8.88
N MET A 95 -7.28 11.47 -8.50
CA MET A 95 -6.01 11.71 -7.81
C MET A 95 -5.06 12.51 -8.71
N THR A 96 -4.47 13.57 -8.15
CA THR A 96 -3.53 14.42 -8.89
C THR A 96 -2.26 13.68 -9.25
N LEU A 97 -1.56 14.16 -10.29
CA LEU A 97 -0.25 13.62 -10.67
C LEU A 97 0.74 13.74 -9.51
N GLU A 98 0.73 14.87 -8.79
CA GLU A 98 1.61 15.11 -7.65
C GLU A 98 1.41 14.04 -6.58
N ASP A 99 0.17 13.73 -6.24
CA ASP A 99 -0.14 12.69 -5.25
C ASP A 99 0.25 11.30 -5.73
N ARG A 100 0.03 10.99 -7.01
CA ARG A 100 0.43 9.70 -7.57
C ARG A 100 1.94 9.49 -7.52
N VAL A 101 2.74 10.48 -7.91
CA VAL A 101 4.21 10.34 -7.87
C VAL A 101 4.74 10.32 -6.43
N THR A 102 3.98 10.84 -5.49
CA THR A 102 4.32 10.77 -4.06
C THR A 102 4.03 9.38 -3.49
N ILE A 103 2.91 8.78 -3.86
CA ILE A 103 2.43 7.53 -3.27
C ILE A 103 3.11 6.29 -3.86
N VAL A 104 3.41 6.29 -5.16
CA VAL A 104 3.92 5.12 -5.88
C VAL A 104 5.19 4.52 -5.26
N PRO A 105 6.25 5.29 -4.93
CA PRO A 105 7.45 4.73 -4.33
C PRO A 105 7.21 4.08 -2.96
N ARG A 106 6.17 4.47 -2.27
CA ARG A 106 5.86 3.96 -0.93
C ARG A 106 5.47 2.48 -0.94
N PHE A 107 4.91 1.99 -2.04
CA PHE A 107 4.58 0.56 -2.18
C PHE A 107 5.81 -0.32 -2.05
N CYS A 108 6.94 0.11 -2.60
CA CYS A 108 8.20 -0.62 -2.50
C CYS A 108 8.77 -0.56 -1.08
N SER A 109 8.68 0.59 -0.43
CA SER A 109 9.18 0.81 0.93
C SER A 109 8.47 -0.08 1.95
N TYR A 110 7.15 -0.22 1.86
CA TYR A 110 6.37 -1.05 2.78
C TYR A 110 6.82 -2.50 2.83
N CYS A 111 7.20 -3.05 1.70
CA CYS A 111 7.57 -4.45 1.63
C CYS A 111 9.03 -4.70 2.01
N SER A 112 9.89 -3.73 1.84
CA SER A 112 11.31 -3.84 2.20
C SER A 112 11.52 -3.97 3.71
N CYS A 113 10.68 -3.35 4.52
CA CYS A 113 10.78 -3.43 5.98
C CYS A 113 10.46 -4.83 6.52
N LYS A 114 9.51 -5.55 5.90
CA LYS A 114 9.11 -6.90 6.35
C LYS A 114 10.22 -7.94 6.20
N THR A 115 11.16 -7.74 5.30
CA THR A 115 12.22 -8.72 5.03
C THR A 115 13.46 -8.54 5.89
N GLY A 116 13.51 -7.53 6.74
CA GLY A 116 14.69 -7.24 7.56
C GLY A 116 15.95 -6.89 6.74
N ARG A 117 15.83 -6.78 5.44
CA ARG A 117 16.94 -6.39 4.59
C ARG A 117 17.10 -4.88 4.65
N ARG A 118 17.84 -4.45 5.63
CA ARG A 118 18.38 -3.09 5.61
C ARG A 118 19.44 -3.04 4.53
N ASN A 119 19.02 -2.62 3.37
CA ASN A 119 19.97 -2.41 2.30
C ASN A 119 20.07 -0.93 2.06
N ASP A 120 20.68 -0.23 3.02
CA ASP A 120 21.17 1.08 2.71
C ASP A 120 22.35 1.46 3.61
N GLN A 121 23.27 2.05 2.97
CA GLN A 121 24.42 2.69 3.59
C GLN A 121 24.08 4.06 4.19
N ARG A 122 22.78 4.43 4.30
CA ARG A 122 22.31 5.74 4.77
C ARG A 122 21.15 5.69 5.75
N GLY A 123 21.02 4.62 6.47
CA GLY A 123 20.46 4.51 7.80
C GLY A 123 19.17 5.25 8.16
N GLY A 124 18.10 5.13 7.40
CA GLY A 124 16.84 5.69 7.84
C GLY A 124 15.68 5.20 7.02
N CYS A 125 14.73 4.51 7.67
CA CYS A 125 13.40 4.40 7.09
C CYS A 125 12.86 5.81 6.86
N MET A 126 12.40 6.11 5.64
CA MET A 126 11.69 7.37 5.39
C MET A 126 10.42 7.42 6.25
N PRO A 127 9.91 8.60 6.62
CA PRO A 127 8.75 8.70 7.50
C PRO A 127 7.48 7.97 7.04
N GLY A 128 7.44 7.46 5.83
CA GLY A 128 6.35 6.61 5.34
C GLY A 128 6.62 5.11 5.46
N ASP A 129 7.80 4.71 5.93
CA ASP A 129 8.23 3.31 5.95
C ASP A 129 7.76 2.55 7.20
N PHE A 130 7.12 3.24 8.15
CA PHE A 130 6.69 2.68 9.42
C PHE A 130 5.44 1.79 9.36
N ILE A 131 4.96 1.46 8.18
CA ILE A 131 3.72 0.69 8.00
C ILE A 131 4.01 -0.80 7.79
N CYS A 132 5.24 -1.20 7.92
CA CYS A 132 5.64 -2.59 7.82
C CYS A 132 5.54 -3.27 9.19
N THR A 133 4.33 -3.58 9.58
CA THR A 133 4.09 -4.48 10.72
C THR A 133 3.45 -5.76 10.28
#